data_3ecdf6b1d75802ff0d83a9e37d685087
#
_entry.id   3ecdf6b1d75802ff0d83a9e37d685087
#
_cell.length_a   1.000
_cell.length_b   1.000
_cell.length_c   1.000
_cell.angle_alpha   90.00
_cell.angle_beta   90.00
_cell.angle_gamma   90.00
#
_symmetry.space_group_name_H-M   'P 1'
#
loop_
_entity.id
_entity.type
_entity.pdbx_description
1 polymer ?
#
loop_
_entity_poly.entity_id
_entity_poly.type
_entity_poly.pdbx_seq_one_letter_code
_entity_poly.pdbx_strand_id
1 'polypeptide(L)'
;MIMKHKTIFAVACVALATGALMLFGQQQPTGADITGVLTGGEKPVIAVPDFRGAGDAQKVMDAFNSTLWNELDGSGVLKMAPKVNYPLEVPQQPSDFKQPTTTAPVTRGQPPQTNRNGPWLTDWSGPPVNANDLAFGYTAVQDGRLVLFGWLYNLSQPTTAQAQLLNKTYFGSVDENGARNVARQFAADILQQFGAKSLAGSKIFFVSDRSGAKEIWMMDYDGTNQRQLTRYGSISTQPTASPDGKLFAFSTYPIETRGGQRYEGNPQIMIHSVETGRRLTFVNPVSSVVETPEFTPDGQRIVFSTALENGPPQICIANINGGNMQRISRNRFIEVSPKVNPKTGNEILFISGRSGHQQLWRMNLDGSGAEMLTTGEGDVANPSWRPDGQFLAFAWTRGYEPGNFNIFIMDTAKRQPIQLTKGMGRNENPWWAPDGVHLVFSSKQGRGTQIYTMLADGTHIQQLTTQGNNLQPVWAKGIN
;
A
#
# COMPACT_ATOMS: atom_id res chain seq x y z
N MET A 1 -11.47 94.52 4.86
CA MET A 1 -10.64 94.88 3.71
C MET A 1 -10.30 93.58 2.97
N ILE A 2 -10.86 93.39 1.89
CA ILE A 2 -10.94 92.56 0.74
C ILE A 2 -9.62 92.00 0.33
N MET A 3 -9.55 90.70 0.04
CA MET A 3 -9.10 90.06 -1.23
C MET A 3 -9.05 88.58 -1.05
N LYS A 4 -9.94 87.88 -1.67
CA LYS A 4 -10.03 87.19 -2.96
C LYS A 4 -9.15 85.92 -3.08
N HIS A 5 -9.87 84.84 -3.11
CA HIS A 5 -9.64 83.45 -3.52
C HIS A 5 -8.87 83.22 -4.80
N LYS A 6 -8.16 82.14 -4.85
CA LYS A 6 -8.11 81.31 -6.03
C LYS A 6 -8.15 79.80 -5.62
N THR A 7 -9.23 79.21 -5.96
CA THR A 7 -9.52 77.79 -5.89
C THR A 7 -8.72 77.09 -6.99
N ILE A 8 -7.93 76.06 -6.64
CA ILE A 8 -7.35 75.14 -7.61
C ILE A 8 -8.02 73.75 -7.32
N PHE A 9 -8.83 73.30 -8.26
CA PHE A 9 -9.38 71.98 -8.32
C PHE A 9 -8.21 71.02 -8.66
N ALA A 10 -7.88 70.14 -7.71
CA ALA A 10 -7.07 68.94 -7.97
C ALA A 10 -8.05 67.79 -8.13
N VAL A 11 -8.21 67.29 -9.34
CA VAL A 11 -8.93 66.06 -9.65
C VAL A 11 -8.04 64.90 -9.18
N ALA A 12 -8.40 64.31 -8.04
CA ALA A 12 -7.82 63.05 -7.60
C ALA A 12 -8.48 61.91 -8.39
N CYS A 13 -7.76 61.36 -9.34
CA CYS A 13 -8.08 60.05 -9.94
C CYS A 13 -7.90 58.98 -8.88
N VAL A 14 -9.00 58.55 -8.29
CA VAL A 14 -9.04 57.31 -7.52
C VAL A 14 -8.96 56.16 -8.51
N ALA A 15 -7.76 55.64 -8.73
CA ALA A 15 -7.57 54.35 -9.39
C ALA A 15 -8.05 53.25 -8.42
N LEU A 16 -9.25 52.75 -8.62
CA LEU A 16 -9.71 51.49 -8.05
C LEU A 16 -8.85 50.35 -8.59
N ALA A 17 -7.78 50.03 -7.88
CA ALA A 17 -7.07 48.78 -8.06
C ALA A 17 -7.98 47.70 -7.48
N THR A 18 -8.85 47.14 -8.34
CA THR A 18 -9.45 45.82 -8.11
C THR A 18 -8.34 44.82 -8.13
N GLY A 19 -7.73 44.56 -6.98
CA GLY A 19 -6.90 43.40 -6.76
C GLY A 19 -7.78 42.17 -6.90
N ALA A 20 -7.80 41.59 -8.10
CA ALA A 20 -8.21 40.23 -8.27
C ALA A 20 -7.25 39.39 -7.43
N LEU A 21 -7.66 38.98 -6.24
CA LEU A 21 -7.11 37.82 -5.56
C LEU A 21 -7.34 36.66 -6.51
N MET A 22 -6.34 36.37 -7.34
CA MET A 22 -6.21 35.05 -7.94
C MET A 22 -6.02 34.09 -6.78
N LEU A 23 -7.11 33.52 -6.31
CA LEU A 23 -7.11 32.22 -5.65
C LEU A 23 -6.50 31.26 -6.69
N PHE A 24 -5.19 31.10 -6.64
CA PHE A 24 -4.56 29.90 -7.14
C PHE A 24 -5.09 28.75 -6.25
N GLY A 25 -6.27 28.28 -6.56
CA GLY A 25 -6.65 26.92 -6.21
C GLY A 25 -5.59 26.06 -6.84
N GLN A 26 -4.60 25.63 -6.05
CA GLN A 26 -3.70 24.58 -6.50
C GLN A 26 -4.60 23.44 -6.91
N GLN A 27 -4.75 23.21 -8.22
CA GLN A 27 -5.35 22.01 -8.77
C GLN A 27 -4.53 20.87 -8.17
N GLN A 28 -5.15 20.11 -7.28
CA GLN A 28 -4.48 18.91 -6.78
C GLN A 28 -4.20 18.00 -7.97
N PRO A 29 -3.01 17.38 -8.04
CA PRO A 29 -2.67 16.49 -9.12
C PRO A 29 -3.76 15.42 -9.28
N THR A 30 -4.11 15.12 -10.51
CA THR A 30 -5.03 14.01 -10.82
C THR A 30 -4.35 12.68 -10.53
N GLY A 31 -5.10 11.58 -10.42
CA GLY A 31 -4.53 10.26 -10.21
C GLY A 31 -3.43 9.92 -11.24
N ALA A 32 -3.56 10.39 -12.50
CA ALA A 32 -2.54 10.23 -13.54
C ALA A 32 -1.23 10.97 -13.21
N ASP A 33 -1.30 12.19 -12.66
CA ASP A 33 -0.11 12.96 -12.25
C ASP A 33 0.62 12.28 -11.08
N ILE A 34 -0.14 11.69 -10.14
CA ILE A 34 0.42 10.95 -9.00
C ILE A 34 1.08 9.67 -9.49
N THR A 35 0.46 8.94 -10.39
CA THR A 35 1.01 7.72 -10.98
C THR A 35 2.32 8.02 -11.69
N GLY A 36 2.40 9.07 -12.51
CA GLY A 36 3.64 9.49 -13.17
C GLY A 36 4.78 9.81 -12.20
N VAL A 37 4.47 10.37 -11.02
CA VAL A 37 5.46 10.64 -9.96
C VAL A 37 5.92 9.35 -9.27
N LEU A 38 5.02 8.37 -9.09
CA LEU A 38 5.31 7.14 -8.35
C LEU A 38 5.88 6.02 -9.20
N THR A 39 5.50 5.91 -10.48
CA THR A 39 5.87 4.79 -11.37
C THR A 39 6.76 5.18 -12.55
N GLY A 40 6.92 6.46 -12.84
CA GLY A 40 7.87 6.97 -13.86
C GLY A 40 7.44 6.81 -15.32
N GLY A 41 6.17 6.44 -15.65
CA GLY A 41 5.73 6.30 -17.04
C GLY A 41 4.31 5.77 -17.24
N GLU A 42 3.92 5.60 -18.50
CA GLU A 42 2.65 4.92 -18.84
C GLU A 42 2.74 3.44 -18.50
N LYS A 43 1.65 2.91 -17.93
CA LYS A 43 1.54 1.50 -17.59
C LYS A 43 1.45 0.66 -18.86
N PRO A 44 2.23 -0.42 -19.04
CA PRO A 44 2.08 -1.32 -20.17
C PRO A 44 0.70 -1.99 -20.17
N VAL A 45 0.14 -2.16 -21.35
CA VAL A 45 -1.17 -2.81 -21.52
C VAL A 45 -0.98 -4.31 -21.68
N ILE A 46 -1.58 -5.11 -20.81
CA ILE A 46 -1.52 -6.57 -20.87
C ILE A 46 -2.86 -7.17 -21.23
N ALA A 47 -2.88 -8.14 -22.15
CA ALA A 47 -4.03 -8.99 -22.42
C ALA A 47 -3.93 -10.30 -21.64
N VAL A 48 -5.01 -10.68 -20.97
CA VAL A 48 -5.10 -11.89 -20.15
C VAL A 48 -6.44 -12.56 -20.43
N PRO A 49 -6.53 -13.40 -21.48
CA PRO A 49 -7.74 -14.15 -21.76
C PRO A 49 -7.97 -15.22 -20.69
N ASP A 50 -9.23 -15.67 -20.57
CA ASP A 50 -9.55 -16.73 -19.62
C ASP A 50 -8.89 -18.06 -20.04
N PHE A 51 -8.14 -18.62 -19.10
CA PHE A 51 -7.49 -19.92 -19.25
C PHE A 51 -8.53 -21.03 -19.20
N ARG A 52 -8.28 -22.09 -19.96
CA ARG A 52 -9.11 -23.28 -20.00
C ARG A 52 -8.44 -24.43 -19.26
N GLY A 53 -9.25 -25.25 -18.63
CA GLY A 53 -8.81 -26.45 -17.93
C GLY A 53 -9.15 -27.70 -18.72
N ALA A 54 -8.23 -28.65 -18.78
CA ALA A 54 -8.49 -29.97 -19.32
C ALA A 54 -9.06 -30.88 -18.22
N GLY A 55 -10.18 -31.58 -18.52
CA GLY A 55 -10.84 -32.51 -17.61
C GLY A 55 -11.26 -31.85 -16.29
N ASP A 56 -10.86 -32.43 -15.15
CA ASP A 56 -11.24 -31.93 -13.82
C ASP A 56 -10.67 -30.55 -13.48
N ALA A 57 -9.60 -30.12 -14.16
CA ALA A 57 -9.04 -28.77 -13.97
C ALA A 57 -10.08 -27.69 -14.34
N GLN A 58 -11.00 -27.97 -15.31
CA GLN A 58 -12.02 -26.98 -15.71
C GLN A 58 -12.92 -26.54 -14.54
N LYS A 59 -13.15 -27.38 -13.54
CA LYS A 59 -14.04 -27.11 -12.40
C LYS A 59 -13.56 -25.96 -11.51
N VAL A 60 -12.26 -25.65 -11.55
CA VAL A 60 -11.62 -24.63 -10.70
C VAL A 60 -11.13 -23.40 -11.48
N MET A 61 -11.47 -23.33 -12.80
CA MET A 61 -10.98 -22.25 -13.67
C MET A 61 -11.58 -20.88 -13.34
N ASP A 62 -12.80 -20.81 -12.83
CA ASP A 62 -13.38 -19.53 -12.40
C ASP A 62 -12.58 -18.91 -11.25
N ALA A 63 -12.18 -19.73 -10.26
CA ALA A 63 -11.32 -19.29 -9.17
C ALA A 63 -9.92 -18.89 -9.65
N PHE A 64 -9.35 -19.63 -10.61
CA PHE A 64 -8.06 -19.32 -11.23
C PHE A 64 -8.12 -18.00 -12.00
N ASN A 65 -9.03 -17.87 -12.96
CA ASN A 65 -9.11 -16.72 -13.87
C ASN A 65 -9.44 -15.42 -13.14
N SER A 66 -10.38 -15.47 -12.17
CA SER A 66 -10.72 -14.31 -11.36
C SER A 66 -9.54 -13.89 -10.49
N THR A 67 -8.80 -14.83 -9.91
CA THR A 67 -7.62 -14.51 -9.09
C THR A 67 -6.52 -13.91 -9.94
N LEU A 68 -6.15 -14.54 -11.06
CA LEU A 68 -5.11 -14.04 -11.96
C LEU A 68 -5.42 -12.61 -12.44
N TRP A 69 -6.65 -12.38 -12.86
CA TRP A 69 -7.10 -11.05 -13.30
C TRP A 69 -6.96 -10.01 -12.17
N ASN A 70 -7.48 -10.32 -10.99
CA ASN A 70 -7.48 -9.40 -9.86
C ASN A 70 -6.06 -9.08 -9.36
N GLU A 71 -5.15 -10.06 -9.36
CA GLU A 71 -3.75 -9.85 -8.98
C GLU A 71 -3.04 -8.89 -9.95
N LEU A 72 -3.30 -9.02 -11.25
CA LEU A 72 -2.66 -8.18 -12.27
C LEU A 72 -3.30 -6.79 -12.35
N ASP A 73 -4.63 -6.70 -12.37
CA ASP A 73 -5.39 -5.44 -12.39
C ASP A 73 -5.13 -4.61 -11.13
N GLY A 74 -5.18 -5.28 -9.97
CA GLY A 74 -4.88 -4.66 -8.66
C GLY A 74 -3.42 -4.27 -8.45
N SER A 75 -2.50 -4.73 -9.29
CA SER A 75 -1.06 -4.49 -9.08
C SER A 75 -0.64 -3.02 -9.16
N GLY A 76 -1.43 -2.19 -9.83
CA GLY A 76 -1.12 -0.78 -10.04
C GLY A 76 0.00 -0.49 -11.03
N VAL A 77 0.69 -1.50 -11.57
CA VAL A 77 1.81 -1.34 -12.53
C VAL A 77 1.43 -1.73 -13.95
N LEU A 78 0.34 -2.42 -14.14
CA LEU A 78 -0.19 -2.85 -15.43
C LEU A 78 -1.54 -2.17 -15.72
N LYS A 79 -1.89 -2.10 -17.00
CA LYS A 79 -3.22 -1.75 -17.48
C LYS A 79 -3.82 -2.96 -18.18
N MET A 80 -4.97 -3.43 -17.73
CA MET A 80 -5.63 -4.58 -18.35
C MET A 80 -6.28 -4.18 -19.67
N ALA A 81 -6.00 -4.92 -20.74
CA ALA A 81 -6.76 -4.78 -21.99
C ALA A 81 -8.19 -5.31 -21.78
N PRO A 82 -9.24 -4.59 -22.25
CA PRO A 82 -10.63 -5.01 -22.07
C PRO A 82 -10.93 -6.35 -22.76
N LYS A 83 -11.43 -7.33 -22.01
CA LYS A 83 -11.75 -8.69 -22.52
C LYS A 83 -12.73 -8.68 -23.70
N VAL A 84 -13.63 -7.69 -23.77
CA VAL A 84 -14.59 -7.53 -24.88
C VAL A 84 -13.92 -7.34 -26.24
N ASN A 85 -12.68 -6.88 -26.25
CA ASN A 85 -11.89 -6.65 -27.45
C ASN A 85 -11.07 -7.86 -27.90
N TYR A 86 -11.03 -8.95 -27.11
CA TYR A 86 -10.17 -10.09 -27.40
C TYR A 86 -10.64 -10.88 -28.62
N PRO A 87 -9.70 -11.48 -29.38
CA PRO A 87 -10.03 -12.42 -30.45
C PRO A 87 -10.86 -13.59 -29.94
N LEU A 88 -11.72 -14.14 -30.77
CA LEU A 88 -12.52 -15.32 -30.44
C LEU A 88 -11.64 -16.58 -30.26
N GLU A 89 -10.56 -16.66 -31.03
CA GLU A 89 -9.58 -17.75 -30.91
C GLU A 89 -8.49 -17.35 -29.91
N VAL A 90 -8.53 -17.97 -28.73
CA VAL A 90 -7.56 -17.74 -27.66
C VAL A 90 -6.49 -18.84 -27.70
N PRO A 91 -5.19 -18.49 -27.86
CA PRO A 91 -4.11 -19.45 -27.84
C PRO A 91 -3.97 -20.06 -26.45
N GLN A 92 -3.71 -21.37 -26.37
CA GLN A 92 -3.43 -22.09 -25.12
C GLN A 92 -1.96 -22.47 -24.98
N GLN A 93 -1.26 -22.57 -26.12
CA GLN A 93 0.16 -22.94 -26.18
C GLN A 93 0.85 -22.22 -27.35
N PRO A 94 2.17 -22.10 -27.35
CA PRO A 94 2.92 -21.41 -28.39
C PRO A 94 2.68 -21.92 -29.80
N SER A 95 2.43 -23.23 -29.98
CA SER A 95 2.17 -23.87 -31.29
C SER A 95 0.82 -23.48 -31.90
N ASP A 96 -0.09 -22.88 -31.13
CA ASP A 96 -1.40 -22.42 -31.65
C ASP A 96 -1.23 -21.17 -32.53
N PHE A 97 -0.21 -20.35 -32.28
CA PHE A 97 0.10 -19.21 -33.13
C PHE A 97 0.59 -19.66 -34.49
N LYS A 98 -0.01 -19.10 -35.54
CA LYS A 98 0.35 -19.37 -36.93
C LYS A 98 1.07 -18.16 -37.53
N GLN A 99 1.94 -18.43 -38.48
CA GLN A 99 2.53 -17.38 -39.31
C GLN A 99 1.59 -17.06 -40.47
N PRO A 100 1.47 -15.77 -40.85
CA PRO A 100 0.74 -15.41 -42.04
C PRO A 100 1.30 -16.12 -43.27
N THR A 101 0.49 -16.90 -43.98
CA THR A 101 0.87 -17.48 -45.25
C THR A 101 0.36 -16.62 -46.42
N THR A 102 1.29 -16.24 -47.28
CA THR A 102 0.95 -15.44 -48.44
C THR A 102 0.82 -16.38 -49.64
N THR A 103 -0.39 -16.43 -50.26
CA THR A 103 -0.56 -17.13 -51.54
C THR A 103 -0.31 -16.20 -52.70
N ALA A 104 0.34 -16.70 -53.76
CA ALA A 104 0.55 -15.96 -54.97
C ALA A 104 -0.83 -15.52 -55.55
N PRO A 105 -0.95 -14.34 -56.17
CA PRO A 105 -2.21 -13.85 -56.73
C PRO A 105 -2.66 -14.80 -57.84
N VAL A 106 -3.92 -15.19 -57.78
CA VAL A 106 -4.57 -16.07 -58.77
C VAL A 106 -4.70 -15.35 -60.15
N THR A 107 -4.69 -14.03 -60.11
CA THR A 107 -4.82 -13.18 -61.30
C THR A 107 -3.72 -12.10 -61.31
N ARG A 108 -3.05 -11.94 -62.46
CA ARG A 108 -1.96 -10.97 -62.65
C ARG A 108 -2.50 -9.53 -62.35
N GLY A 109 -1.90 -8.89 -61.34
CA GLY A 109 -2.27 -7.51 -60.90
C GLY A 109 -3.12 -7.43 -59.63
N GLN A 110 -3.53 -8.54 -59.02
CA GLN A 110 -4.12 -8.52 -57.68
C GLN A 110 -3.04 -8.62 -56.60
N PRO A 111 -3.19 -7.95 -55.45
CA PRO A 111 -2.26 -8.10 -54.35
C PRO A 111 -2.28 -9.53 -53.81
N PRO A 112 -1.18 -10.02 -53.28
CA PRO A 112 -1.11 -11.32 -52.61
C PRO A 112 -2.20 -11.44 -51.53
N GLN A 113 -2.91 -12.57 -51.50
CA GLN A 113 -3.88 -12.81 -50.42
C GLN A 113 -3.16 -13.46 -49.22
N THR A 114 -3.37 -12.86 -48.05
CA THR A 114 -2.89 -13.41 -46.81
C THR A 114 -3.94 -14.36 -46.23
N ASN A 115 -3.64 -15.64 -46.17
CA ASN A 115 -4.53 -16.66 -45.61
C ASN A 115 -4.32 -16.72 -44.09
N ARG A 116 -5.46 -16.72 -43.40
CA ARG A 116 -5.51 -16.78 -41.93
C ARG A 116 -5.81 -18.23 -41.51
N ASN A 117 -4.83 -18.90 -40.88
CA ASN A 117 -4.92 -20.28 -40.45
C ASN A 117 -4.83 -20.46 -38.93
N GLY A 118 -5.35 -19.50 -38.15
CA GLY A 118 -5.34 -19.48 -36.69
C GLY A 118 -4.94 -18.14 -36.08
N PRO A 119 -4.73 -18.05 -34.76
CA PRO A 119 -4.38 -16.81 -34.09
C PRO A 119 -2.95 -16.33 -34.48
N TRP A 120 -2.82 -15.01 -34.62
CA TRP A 120 -1.57 -14.32 -34.87
C TRP A 120 -1.19 -13.44 -33.67
N LEU A 121 0.09 -13.18 -33.46
CA LEU A 121 0.54 -12.23 -32.44
C LEU A 121 -0.06 -10.82 -32.66
N THR A 122 -0.19 -10.42 -33.92
CA THR A 122 -0.76 -9.11 -34.29
C THR A 122 -2.24 -8.94 -33.98
N ASP A 123 -2.97 -10.01 -33.72
CA ASP A 123 -4.39 -9.92 -33.29
C ASP A 123 -4.51 -9.31 -31.89
N TRP A 124 -3.45 -9.42 -31.10
CA TRP A 124 -3.39 -8.94 -29.73
C TRP A 124 -2.69 -7.58 -29.61
N SER A 125 -1.68 -7.31 -30.48
CA SER A 125 -0.96 -6.02 -30.47
C SER A 125 -1.66 -4.93 -31.25
N GLY A 126 -2.50 -5.30 -32.24
CA GLY A 126 -3.28 -4.34 -33.05
C GLY A 126 -4.65 -4.01 -32.47
N PRO A 127 -5.35 -3.04 -33.09
CA PRO A 127 -6.74 -2.74 -32.75
C PRO A 127 -7.66 -3.96 -32.95
N PRO A 128 -8.68 -4.14 -32.10
CA PRO A 128 -9.10 -3.27 -30.99
C PRO A 128 -8.41 -3.54 -29.63
N VAL A 129 -7.54 -4.56 -29.51
CA VAL A 129 -6.92 -4.98 -28.24
C VAL A 129 -5.83 -4.00 -27.79
N ASN A 130 -4.89 -3.68 -28.70
CA ASN A 130 -3.75 -2.78 -28.48
C ASN A 130 -2.93 -3.14 -27.23
N ALA A 131 -2.67 -4.43 -26.99
CA ALA A 131 -1.84 -4.87 -25.87
C ALA A 131 -0.34 -4.81 -26.21
N ASN A 132 0.47 -4.52 -25.21
CA ASN A 132 1.92 -4.62 -25.28
C ASN A 132 2.38 -6.05 -25.00
N ASP A 133 1.65 -6.73 -24.11
CA ASP A 133 2.00 -8.07 -23.62
C ASP A 133 0.76 -8.98 -23.58
N LEU A 134 0.99 -10.29 -23.67
CA LEU A 134 -0.06 -11.31 -23.61
C LEU A 134 0.36 -12.42 -22.63
N ALA A 135 -0.43 -12.61 -21.59
CA ALA A 135 -0.35 -13.77 -20.71
C ALA A 135 -1.38 -14.81 -21.13
N PHE A 136 -0.95 -16.04 -21.43
CA PHE A 136 -1.82 -17.11 -21.89
C PHE A 136 -1.32 -18.47 -21.42
N GLY A 137 -2.15 -19.49 -21.58
CA GLY A 137 -1.82 -20.84 -21.17
C GLY A 137 -3.03 -21.74 -20.97
N TYR A 138 -2.81 -22.90 -20.37
CA TYR A 138 -3.87 -23.84 -20.02
C TYR A 138 -3.53 -24.59 -18.75
N THR A 139 -4.55 -25.18 -18.12
CA THR A 139 -4.39 -26.04 -16.97
C THR A 139 -4.83 -27.47 -17.26
N ALA A 140 -4.22 -28.42 -16.58
CA ALA A 140 -4.56 -29.84 -16.62
C ALA A 140 -4.42 -30.45 -15.22
N VAL A 141 -4.95 -31.65 -15.03
CA VAL A 141 -4.64 -32.47 -13.85
C VAL A 141 -3.62 -33.52 -14.25
N GLN A 142 -2.45 -33.52 -13.60
CA GLN A 142 -1.40 -34.51 -13.78
C GLN A 142 -0.98 -35.03 -12.40
N ASP A 143 -0.92 -36.34 -12.25
CA ASP A 143 -0.56 -37.03 -10.99
C ASP A 143 -1.34 -36.54 -9.77
N GLY A 144 -2.65 -36.25 -9.95
CA GLY A 144 -3.53 -35.74 -8.89
C GLY A 144 -3.27 -34.30 -8.48
N ARG A 145 -2.49 -33.54 -9.26
CA ARG A 145 -2.21 -32.12 -9.06
C ARG A 145 -2.77 -31.25 -10.18
N LEU A 146 -3.22 -30.07 -9.85
CA LEU A 146 -3.49 -29.01 -10.83
C LEU A 146 -2.14 -28.51 -11.35
N VAL A 147 -1.98 -28.53 -12.67
CA VAL A 147 -0.78 -28.04 -13.35
C VAL A 147 -1.18 -26.92 -14.29
N LEU A 148 -0.54 -25.76 -14.15
CA LEU A 148 -0.63 -24.65 -15.09
C LEU A 148 0.61 -24.66 -15.98
N PHE A 149 0.41 -24.61 -17.29
CA PHE A 149 1.41 -24.23 -18.28
C PHE A 149 1.15 -22.78 -18.68
N GLY A 150 2.02 -21.88 -18.25
CA GLY A 150 1.85 -20.43 -18.38
C GLY A 150 2.94 -19.77 -19.22
N TRP A 151 2.55 -18.84 -20.09
CA TRP A 151 3.44 -18.05 -20.93
C TRP A 151 3.13 -16.56 -20.80
N LEU A 152 4.16 -15.74 -20.91
CA LEU A 152 4.06 -14.31 -21.12
C LEU A 152 4.83 -13.92 -22.38
N TYR A 153 4.20 -13.20 -23.28
CA TYR A 153 4.79 -12.74 -24.53
C TYR A 153 4.79 -11.23 -24.62
N ASN A 154 5.91 -10.67 -25.08
CA ASN A 154 6.00 -9.28 -25.52
C ASN A 154 5.59 -9.20 -26.99
N LEU A 155 4.49 -8.52 -27.26
CA LEU A 155 3.86 -8.46 -28.58
C LEU A 155 4.53 -7.50 -29.56
N SER A 156 5.55 -6.76 -29.15
CA SER A 156 6.37 -5.96 -30.05
C SER A 156 7.35 -6.80 -30.87
N GLN A 157 7.53 -8.06 -30.51
CA GLN A 157 8.47 -8.97 -31.17
C GLN A 157 7.81 -9.67 -32.37
N PRO A 158 8.57 -9.91 -33.47
CA PRO A 158 8.01 -10.42 -34.71
C PRO A 158 7.69 -11.92 -34.69
N THR A 159 8.31 -12.70 -33.80
CA THR A 159 8.15 -14.15 -33.71
C THR A 159 7.84 -14.61 -32.31
N THR A 160 7.14 -15.74 -32.16
CA THR A 160 6.79 -16.35 -30.87
C THR A 160 8.03 -16.67 -30.03
N ALA A 161 9.14 -17.08 -30.67
CA ALA A 161 10.38 -17.40 -29.99
C ALA A 161 11.03 -16.14 -29.36
N GLN A 162 10.98 -15.01 -30.07
CA GLN A 162 11.52 -13.74 -29.57
C GLN A 162 10.56 -13.06 -28.59
N ALA A 163 9.26 -13.28 -28.74
CA ALA A 163 8.22 -12.70 -27.88
C ALA A 163 8.21 -13.29 -26.46
N GLN A 164 8.72 -14.49 -26.27
CA GLN A 164 8.62 -15.20 -24.99
C GLN A 164 9.43 -14.53 -23.89
N LEU A 165 8.77 -13.93 -22.91
CA LEU A 165 9.36 -13.39 -21.68
C LEU A 165 9.35 -14.41 -20.54
N LEU A 166 8.29 -15.22 -20.47
CA LEU A 166 8.11 -16.24 -19.43
C LEU A 166 7.53 -17.51 -20.05
N ASN A 167 8.06 -18.66 -19.59
CA ASN A 167 7.54 -19.99 -19.83
C ASN A 167 7.80 -20.82 -18.57
N LYS A 168 6.72 -21.11 -17.82
CA LYS A 168 6.87 -21.83 -16.55
C LYS A 168 5.66 -22.69 -16.24
N THR A 169 5.92 -23.78 -15.50
CA THR A 169 4.91 -24.70 -15.03
C THR A 169 4.72 -24.52 -13.52
N TYR A 170 3.46 -24.50 -13.08
CA TYR A 170 3.08 -24.30 -11.67
C TYR A 170 2.20 -25.46 -11.22
N PHE A 171 2.28 -25.79 -9.92
CA PHE A 171 1.59 -26.93 -9.34
C PHE A 171 0.77 -26.50 -8.12
N GLY A 172 -0.44 -27.07 -8.00
CA GLY A 172 -1.35 -26.85 -6.89
C GLY A 172 -2.23 -28.06 -6.58
N SER A 173 -3.08 -27.95 -5.56
CA SER A 173 -4.16 -28.93 -5.32
C SER A 173 -5.29 -28.73 -6.34
N VAL A 174 -6.07 -29.81 -6.58
CA VAL A 174 -7.22 -29.78 -7.51
C VAL A 174 -8.46 -29.29 -6.78
N ASP A 175 -8.35 -28.09 -6.23
CA ASP A 175 -9.43 -27.36 -5.55
C ASP A 175 -9.30 -25.85 -5.82
N GLU A 176 -10.29 -25.07 -5.40
CA GLU A 176 -10.24 -23.61 -5.59
C GLU A 176 -9.03 -22.93 -4.93
N ASN A 177 -8.58 -23.42 -3.77
CA ASN A 177 -7.43 -22.84 -3.07
C ASN A 177 -6.14 -23.11 -3.85
N GLY A 178 -5.97 -24.34 -4.37
CA GLY A 178 -4.86 -24.66 -5.26
C GLY A 178 -4.86 -23.84 -6.53
N ALA A 179 -6.03 -23.65 -7.14
CA ALA A 179 -6.19 -22.80 -8.33
C ALA A 179 -5.81 -21.34 -8.05
N ARG A 180 -6.30 -20.77 -6.94
CA ARG A 180 -5.92 -19.41 -6.52
C ARG A 180 -4.41 -19.29 -6.26
N ASN A 181 -3.82 -20.28 -5.60
CA ASN A 181 -2.37 -20.26 -5.32
C ASN A 181 -1.53 -20.32 -6.59
N VAL A 182 -1.93 -21.16 -7.56
CA VAL A 182 -1.25 -21.26 -8.87
C VAL A 182 -1.39 -19.95 -9.65
N ALA A 183 -2.59 -19.34 -9.65
CA ALA A 183 -2.84 -18.04 -10.27
C ALA A 183 -1.95 -16.94 -9.66
N ARG A 184 -1.84 -16.87 -8.33
CA ARG A 184 -0.98 -15.93 -7.61
C ARG A 184 0.50 -16.10 -7.93
N GLN A 185 0.97 -17.34 -8.02
CA GLN A 185 2.37 -17.63 -8.40
C GLN A 185 2.66 -17.15 -9.82
N PHE A 186 1.76 -17.42 -10.76
CA PHE A 186 1.91 -16.97 -12.15
C PHE A 186 1.85 -15.44 -12.25
N ALA A 187 0.88 -14.80 -11.56
CA ALA A 187 0.81 -13.34 -11.48
C ALA A 187 2.10 -12.73 -10.91
N ALA A 188 2.66 -13.33 -9.85
CA ALA A 188 3.90 -12.86 -9.23
C ALA A 188 5.09 -12.90 -10.22
N ASP A 189 5.22 -13.98 -10.99
CA ASP A 189 6.28 -14.09 -11.99
C ASP A 189 6.05 -13.12 -13.17
N ILE A 190 4.79 -12.87 -13.58
CA ILE A 190 4.46 -11.82 -14.56
C ILE A 190 4.87 -10.45 -14.02
N LEU A 191 4.44 -10.08 -12.82
CA LEU A 191 4.76 -8.78 -12.23
C LEU A 191 6.27 -8.55 -12.09
N GLN A 192 7.04 -9.61 -11.80
CA GLN A 192 8.50 -9.56 -11.74
C GLN A 192 9.13 -9.14 -13.07
N GLN A 193 8.55 -9.54 -14.23
CA GLN A 193 9.04 -9.10 -15.54
C GLN A 193 8.92 -7.58 -15.74
N PHE A 194 7.98 -6.94 -15.04
CA PHE A 194 7.80 -5.49 -15.04
C PHE A 194 8.48 -4.78 -13.85
N GLY A 195 9.38 -5.49 -13.14
CA GLY A 195 10.11 -4.94 -11.99
C GLY A 195 9.25 -4.72 -10.73
N ALA A 196 8.03 -5.25 -10.72
CA ALA A 196 7.10 -5.13 -9.60
C ALA A 196 7.20 -6.31 -8.62
N LYS A 197 6.75 -6.08 -7.38
CA LYS A 197 6.68 -7.11 -6.35
C LYS A 197 5.23 -7.53 -6.15
N SER A 198 4.97 -8.82 -6.14
CA SER A 198 3.68 -9.35 -5.73
C SER A 198 3.47 -9.17 -4.23
N LEU A 199 2.22 -8.93 -3.84
CA LEU A 199 1.79 -8.91 -2.44
C LEU A 199 1.41 -10.29 -1.92
N ALA A 200 1.39 -11.31 -2.78
CA ALA A 200 1.06 -12.68 -2.40
C ALA A 200 1.93 -13.17 -1.24
N GLY A 201 1.28 -13.71 -0.20
CA GLY A 201 1.93 -14.15 1.03
C GLY A 201 2.16 -13.06 2.07
N SER A 202 2.07 -11.78 1.74
CA SER A 202 2.15 -10.71 2.73
C SER A 202 0.94 -10.69 3.66
N LYS A 203 1.08 -10.09 4.84
CA LYS A 203 0.07 -10.10 5.91
C LYS A 203 -0.23 -8.68 6.37
N ILE A 204 -1.44 -8.48 6.85
CA ILE A 204 -1.87 -7.24 7.49
C ILE A 204 -2.21 -7.55 8.94
N PHE A 205 -1.50 -6.90 9.87
CA PHE A 205 -1.83 -6.88 11.29
C PHE A 205 -2.76 -5.72 11.55
N PHE A 206 -3.72 -5.88 12.43
CA PHE A 206 -4.67 -4.81 12.78
C PHE A 206 -5.26 -5.01 14.17
N VAL A 207 -5.81 -3.96 14.72
CA VAL A 207 -6.55 -3.99 15.98
C VAL A 207 -8.02 -4.24 15.68
N SER A 208 -8.66 -5.17 16.41
CA SER A 208 -10.10 -5.40 16.30
C SER A 208 -10.73 -5.64 17.68
N ASP A 209 -11.93 -5.08 17.87
CA ASP A 209 -12.73 -5.27 19.09
C ASP A 209 -13.77 -6.39 18.98
N ARG A 210 -13.83 -7.11 17.87
CA ARG A 210 -14.84 -8.14 17.57
C ARG A 210 -14.86 -9.32 18.58
N SER A 211 -13.80 -9.49 19.36
CA SER A 211 -13.71 -10.48 20.44
C SER A 211 -14.07 -9.94 21.82
N GLY A 212 -14.62 -8.71 21.92
CA GLY A 212 -15.04 -8.05 23.15
C GLY A 212 -14.02 -7.09 23.75
N ALA A 213 -12.72 -7.28 23.49
CA ALA A 213 -11.63 -6.37 23.82
C ALA A 213 -10.86 -6.02 22.56
N LYS A 214 -10.09 -4.91 22.60
CA LYS A 214 -9.18 -4.56 21.50
C LYS A 214 -7.98 -5.48 21.52
N GLU A 215 -7.89 -6.34 20.53
CA GLU A 215 -6.84 -7.33 20.38
C GLU A 215 -6.16 -7.22 19.02
N ILE A 216 -4.93 -7.75 18.91
CA ILE A 216 -4.23 -7.81 17.63
C ILE A 216 -4.72 -9.00 16.82
N TRP A 217 -5.10 -8.74 15.60
CA TRP A 217 -5.54 -9.69 14.59
C TRP A 217 -4.60 -9.65 13.39
N MET A 218 -4.66 -10.67 12.57
CA MET A 218 -3.91 -10.76 11.32
C MET A 218 -4.83 -11.31 10.22
N MET A 219 -4.61 -10.85 8.99
CA MET A 219 -5.25 -11.34 7.77
C MET A 219 -4.25 -11.41 6.62
N ASP A 220 -4.61 -12.07 5.54
CA ASP A 220 -3.90 -12.01 4.29
C ASP A 220 -4.09 -10.62 3.64
N TYR A 221 -3.21 -10.28 2.68
CA TYR A 221 -3.23 -8.98 2.01
C TYR A 221 -4.56 -8.65 1.31
N ASP A 222 -5.33 -9.67 0.93
CA ASP A 222 -6.64 -9.57 0.29
C ASP A 222 -7.83 -9.58 1.26
N GLY A 223 -7.58 -9.53 2.57
CA GLY A 223 -8.58 -9.53 3.62
C GLY A 223 -9.06 -10.93 4.06
N THR A 224 -8.56 -11.99 3.43
CA THR A 224 -8.92 -13.38 3.78
C THR A 224 -8.14 -13.89 5.00
N ASN A 225 -8.49 -15.08 5.50
CA ASN A 225 -7.80 -15.79 6.59
C ASN A 225 -7.59 -14.96 7.86
N GLN A 226 -8.62 -14.17 8.25
CA GLN A 226 -8.57 -13.34 9.45
C GLN A 226 -8.51 -14.19 10.71
N ARG A 227 -7.49 -13.97 11.55
CA ARG A 227 -7.32 -14.68 12.82
C ARG A 227 -6.84 -13.77 13.94
N GLN A 228 -7.31 -14.05 15.15
CA GLN A 228 -6.89 -13.37 16.37
C GLN A 228 -5.51 -13.88 16.82
N LEU A 229 -4.59 -12.95 17.14
CA LEU A 229 -3.25 -13.25 17.60
C LEU A 229 -3.10 -13.11 19.12
N THR A 230 -3.77 -12.14 19.73
CA THR A 230 -3.66 -11.85 21.17
C THR A 230 -4.99 -12.05 21.88
N ARG A 231 -4.93 -12.37 23.18
CA ARG A 231 -6.09 -12.59 24.05
C ARG A 231 -5.81 -12.09 25.46
N TYR A 232 -5.44 -10.82 25.56
CA TYR A 232 -5.16 -10.18 26.86
C TYR A 232 -6.42 -9.78 27.61
N GLY A 233 -7.58 -9.69 26.92
CA GLY A 233 -8.84 -9.23 27.50
C GLY A 233 -8.79 -7.77 27.96
N SER A 234 -7.91 -6.98 27.36
CA SER A 234 -7.65 -5.58 27.64
C SER A 234 -7.45 -4.82 26.33
N ILE A 235 -6.88 -3.61 26.39
CA ILE A 235 -6.56 -2.80 25.22
C ILE A 235 -5.18 -3.20 24.70
N SER A 236 -5.13 -3.83 23.52
CA SER A 236 -3.93 -4.09 22.74
C SER A 236 -3.98 -3.28 21.44
N THR A 237 -2.99 -2.42 21.19
CA THR A 237 -3.01 -1.42 20.11
C THR A 237 -1.63 -1.24 19.49
N GLN A 238 -1.56 -0.45 18.39
CA GLN A 238 -0.31 -0.01 17.76
C GLN A 238 0.60 -1.17 17.37
N PRO A 239 0.10 -2.17 16.62
CA PRO A 239 0.94 -3.25 16.16
C PRO A 239 2.03 -2.75 15.21
N THR A 240 3.16 -3.44 15.19
CA THR A 240 4.21 -3.34 14.17
C THR A 240 4.79 -4.73 13.92
N ALA A 241 5.35 -4.96 12.73
CA ALA A 241 5.96 -6.23 12.38
C ALA A 241 7.47 -6.10 12.22
N SER A 242 8.21 -7.15 12.58
CA SER A 242 9.65 -7.21 12.29
C SER A 242 9.90 -7.23 10.77
N PRO A 243 11.06 -6.76 10.30
CA PRO A 243 11.37 -6.70 8.86
C PRO A 243 11.33 -8.04 8.13
N ASP A 244 11.51 -9.14 8.86
CA ASP A 244 11.41 -10.51 8.34
C ASP A 244 10.00 -11.13 8.49
N GLY A 245 9.06 -10.39 9.08
CA GLY A 245 7.69 -10.83 9.30
C GLY A 245 7.49 -11.87 10.41
N LYS A 246 8.55 -12.32 11.10
CA LYS A 246 8.48 -13.41 12.08
C LYS A 246 7.99 -12.98 13.46
N LEU A 247 8.16 -11.70 13.80
CA LEU A 247 7.76 -11.13 15.07
C LEU A 247 6.76 -9.99 14.85
N PHE A 248 5.93 -9.75 15.85
CA PHE A 248 5.15 -8.53 15.96
C PHE A 248 5.26 -7.95 17.36
N ALA A 249 5.30 -6.63 17.43
CA ALA A 249 5.29 -5.88 18.68
C ALA A 249 4.03 -5.00 18.71
N PHE A 250 3.54 -4.71 19.92
CA PHE A 250 2.35 -3.91 20.15
C PHE A 250 2.37 -3.33 21.56
N SER A 251 1.53 -2.33 21.81
CA SER A 251 1.30 -1.79 23.14
C SER A 251 0.06 -2.46 23.75
N THR A 252 0.15 -2.90 25.01
CA THR A 252 -1.00 -3.43 25.74
C THR A 252 -1.11 -2.85 27.14
N TYR A 253 -2.32 -2.72 27.64
CA TYR A 253 -2.65 -2.27 28.99
C TYR A 253 -2.91 -3.51 29.86
N PRO A 254 -1.93 -3.99 30.63
CA PRO A 254 -2.10 -5.22 31.40
C PRO A 254 -3.19 -5.05 32.44
N ILE A 255 -3.97 -6.11 32.65
CA ILE A 255 -4.99 -6.13 33.72
C ILE A 255 -4.28 -6.39 35.04
N GLU A 256 -4.41 -5.48 35.97
CA GLU A 256 -3.98 -5.59 37.36
C GLU A 256 -5.18 -5.85 38.29
N THR A 257 -5.02 -6.67 39.31
CA THR A 257 -6.03 -6.91 40.32
C THR A 257 -5.57 -6.32 41.64
N ARG A 258 -6.30 -5.34 42.16
CA ARG A 258 -6.03 -4.70 43.45
C ARG A 258 -7.30 -4.74 44.31
N GLY A 259 -7.23 -5.35 45.50
CA GLY A 259 -8.41 -5.49 46.37
C GLY A 259 -9.58 -6.24 45.75
N GLY A 260 -9.34 -7.20 44.86
CA GLY A 260 -10.39 -7.96 44.14
C GLY A 260 -11.02 -7.24 42.95
N GLN A 261 -10.66 -5.99 42.67
CA GLN A 261 -11.09 -5.24 41.51
C GLN A 261 -10.04 -5.26 40.40
N ARG A 262 -10.49 -5.28 39.16
CA ARG A 262 -9.63 -5.26 37.94
C ARG A 262 -9.43 -3.83 37.49
N TYR A 263 -8.19 -3.47 37.20
CA TYR A 263 -7.77 -2.17 36.69
C TYR A 263 -6.90 -2.37 35.45
N GLU A 264 -6.99 -1.47 34.49
CA GLU A 264 -6.02 -1.36 33.42
C GLU A 264 -4.74 -0.69 33.98
N GLY A 265 -3.61 -1.38 33.88
CA GLY A 265 -2.30 -0.85 34.22
C GLY A 265 -1.75 0.10 33.15
N ASN A 266 -0.56 0.62 33.36
CA ASN A 266 0.12 1.43 32.36
C ASN A 266 0.47 0.59 31.12
N PRO A 267 0.44 1.18 29.90
CA PRO A 267 0.76 0.48 28.68
C PRO A 267 2.20 -0.05 28.69
N GLN A 268 2.38 -1.23 28.14
CA GLN A 268 3.66 -1.92 28.02
C GLN A 268 3.83 -2.46 26.60
N ILE A 269 5.05 -2.48 26.09
CA ILE A 269 5.36 -3.14 24.83
C ILE A 269 5.47 -4.65 25.06
N MET A 270 4.80 -5.40 24.19
CA MET A 270 4.88 -6.85 24.09
C MET A 270 5.41 -7.23 22.70
N ILE A 271 6.20 -8.29 22.66
CA ILE A 271 6.74 -8.87 21.43
C ILE A 271 6.36 -10.34 21.37
N HIS A 272 5.79 -10.77 20.24
CA HIS A 272 5.35 -12.15 20.03
C HIS A 272 5.88 -12.72 18.72
N SER A 273 6.07 -14.02 18.66
CA SER A 273 6.28 -14.77 17.42
C SER A 273 4.95 -14.87 16.66
N VAL A 274 4.98 -14.58 15.36
CA VAL A 274 3.81 -14.69 14.48
C VAL A 274 3.41 -16.15 14.28
N GLU A 275 4.38 -17.04 14.17
CA GLU A 275 4.18 -18.46 13.94
C GLU A 275 3.62 -19.18 15.17
N THR A 276 4.31 -19.03 16.30
CA THR A 276 4.01 -19.79 17.52
C THR A 276 3.11 -19.07 18.51
N GLY A 277 2.89 -17.75 18.34
CA GLY A 277 2.21 -16.89 19.32
C GLY A 277 2.99 -16.68 20.61
N ARG A 278 4.20 -17.27 20.74
CA ARG A 278 4.99 -17.21 21.98
C ARG A 278 5.47 -15.78 22.23
N ARG A 279 5.28 -15.31 23.46
CA ARG A 279 5.82 -14.02 23.94
C ARG A 279 7.34 -14.09 24.09
N LEU A 280 8.02 -13.05 23.61
CA LEU A 280 9.44 -12.78 23.87
C LEU A 280 9.57 -11.79 25.02
N THR A 281 10.68 -11.88 25.76
CA THR A 281 10.94 -10.93 26.85
C THR A 281 11.33 -9.56 26.27
N PHE A 282 10.63 -8.53 26.72
CA PHE A 282 11.01 -7.13 26.54
C PHE A 282 10.93 -6.45 27.91
N VAL A 283 12.04 -5.87 28.36
CA VAL A 283 12.11 -5.16 29.63
C VAL A 283 11.61 -3.74 29.39
N ASN A 284 10.35 -3.49 29.81
CA ASN A 284 9.77 -2.17 29.71
C ASN A 284 10.38 -1.20 30.73
N PRO A 285 10.58 0.09 30.38
CA PRO A 285 10.94 1.11 31.35
C PRO A 285 9.79 1.34 32.35
N VAL A 286 10.13 1.77 33.55
CA VAL A 286 9.14 2.21 34.53
C VAL A 286 8.61 3.58 34.09
N SER A 287 7.40 3.59 33.52
CA SER A 287 6.78 4.78 32.95
C SER A 287 5.25 4.64 32.92
N SER A 288 4.55 5.77 32.91
CA SER A 288 3.11 5.83 32.69
C SER A 288 2.71 5.67 31.21
N VAL A 289 3.65 5.81 30.29
CA VAL A 289 3.46 5.69 28.85
C VAL A 289 4.62 4.91 28.26
N VAL A 290 4.35 3.75 27.65
CA VAL A 290 5.30 2.97 26.83
C VAL A 290 4.55 2.46 25.62
N GLU A 291 4.61 3.20 24.51
CA GLU A 291 3.72 3.01 23.36
C GLU A 291 4.44 3.20 22.03
N THR A 292 3.72 2.91 20.95
CA THR A 292 4.13 3.11 19.55
C THR A 292 5.44 2.41 19.19
N PRO A 293 5.58 1.10 19.45
CA PRO A 293 6.80 0.38 19.09
C PRO A 293 6.99 0.34 17.57
N GLU A 294 8.26 0.40 17.14
CA GLU A 294 8.67 0.22 15.76
C GLU A 294 10.01 -0.51 15.70
N PHE A 295 10.09 -1.57 14.90
CA PHE A 295 11.36 -2.27 14.69
C PHE A 295 12.31 -1.45 13.83
N THR A 296 13.60 -1.50 14.16
CA THR A 296 14.64 -1.04 13.23
C THR A 296 14.73 -1.99 12.01
N PRO A 297 15.21 -1.53 10.84
CA PRO A 297 15.29 -2.36 9.63
C PRO A 297 16.17 -3.61 9.75
N ASP A 298 17.11 -3.62 10.70
CA ASP A 298 17.94 -4.78 11.05
C ASP A 298 17.23 -5.77 12.00
N GLY A 299 16.04 -5.39 12.52
CA GLY A 299 15.27 -6.20 13.47
C GLY A 299 15.91 -6.36 14.86
N GLN A 300 17.00 -5.65 15.16
CA GLN A 300 17.75 -5.83 16.40
C GLN A 300 17.31 -4.90 17.54
N ARG A 301 16.62 -3.81 17.19
CA ARG A 301 16.19 -2.78 18.14
C ARG A 301 14.74 -2.39 17.94
N ILE A 302 14.16 -1.80 18.98
CA ILE A 302 12.81 -1.20 18.98
C ILE A 302 12.97 0.29 19.29
N VAL A 303 12.35 1.14 18.46
CA VAL A 303 12.14 2.57 18.73
C VAL A 303 10.72 2.73 19.24
N PHE A 304 10.49 3.54 20.26
CA PHE A 304 9.18 3.69 20.89
C PHE A 304 9.04 5.03 21.59
N SER A 305 7.84 5.37 22.01
CA SER A 305 7.54 6.57 22.82
C SER A 305 7.43 6.18 24.30
N THR A 306 8.04 6.95 25.18
CA THR A 306 7.89 6.75 26.64
C THR A 306 7.99 8.06 27.40
N ALA A 307 7.16 8.21 28.46
CA ALA A 307 7.23 9.31 29.39
C ALA A 307 8.20 8.99 30.52
N LEU A 308 9.37 9.63 30.50
CA LEU A 308 10.38 9.49 31.56
C LEU A 308 10.32 10.65 32.53
N GLU A 309 10.62 10.40 33.81
CA GLU A 309 10.74 11.43 34.85
C GLU A 309 9.49 12.33 34.95
N ASN A 310 8.28 11.77 34.77
CA ASN A 310 6.99 12.49 34.77
C ASN A 310 6.90 13.60 33.70
N GLY A 311 7.78 13.60 32.70
CA GLY A 311 7.73 14.49 31.55
C GLY A 311 6.80 14.01 30.43
N PRO A 312 6.69 14.78 29.33
CA PRO A 312 5.95 14.34 28.15
C PRO A 312 6.64 13.14 27.48
N PRO A 313 5.89 12.30 26.72
CA PRO A 313 6.47 11.23 25.94
C PRO A 313 7.58 11.71 25.01
N GLN A 314 8.68 10.97 25.00
CA GLN A 314 9.86 11.22 24.15
C GLN A 314 10.23 9.94 23.40
N ILE A 315 10.96 10.09 22.30
CA ILE A 315 11.42 8.96 21.50
C ILE A 315 12.63 8.31 22.20
N CYS A 316 12.54 7.01 22.39
CA CYS A 316 13.60 6.16 22.90
C CYS A 316 13.88 4.99 21.95
N ILE A 317 15.08 4.42 22.05
CA ILE A 317 15.49 3.20 21.37
C ILE A 317 16.06 2.21 22.39
N ALA A 318 15.77 0.93 22.21
CA ALA A 318 16.33 -0.15 23.03
C ALA A 318 16.62 -1.37 22.15
N ASN A 319 17.43 -2.29 22.65
CA ASN A 319 17.57 -3.61 22.05
C ASN A 319 16.21 -4.34 22.04
N ILE A 320 16.05 -5.35 21.19
CA ILE A 320 14.82 -6.14 21.06
C ILE A 320 14.36 -6.79 22.38
N ASN A 321 15.26 -6.95 23.36
CA ASN A 321 14.93 -7.43 24.70
C ASN A 321 14.65 -6.31 25.72
N GLY A 322 14.67 -5.04 25.32
CA GLY A 322 14.48 -3.86 26.15
C GLY A 322 15.76 -3.35 26.83
N GLY A 323 16.88 -4.05 26.67
CA GLY A 323 18.18 -3.60 27.21
C GLY A 323 18.77 -2.43 26.43
N ASN A 324 19.81 -1.78 27.05
CA ASN A 324 20.53 -0.64 26.44
C ASN A 324 19.63 0.50 25.96
N MET A 325 18.59 0.81 26.73
CA MET A 325 17.66 1.89 26.38
C MET A 325 18.37 3.25 26.35
N GLN A 326 18.15 3.99 25.29
CA GLN A 326 18.65 5.34 25.09
C GLN A 326 17.50 6.28 24.75
N ARG A 327 17.47 7.46 25.37
CA ARG A 327 16.54 8.53 25.04
C ARG A 327 17.12 9.33 23.87
N ILE A 328 16.42 9.32 22.72
CA ILE A 328 16.83 9.99 21.49
C ILE A 328 16.39 11.46 21.50
N SER A 329 15.10 11.72 21.76
CA SER A 329 14.60 13.08 21.83
C SER A 329 14.60 13.63 23.26
N ARG A 330 14.87 14.95 23.39
CA ARG A 330 14.99 15.61 24.71
C ARG A 330 14.45 17.02 24.64
N ASN A 331 13.15 17.16 24.85
CA ASN A 331 12.49 18.46 24.90
C ASN A 331 11.24 18.42 25.79
N ARG A 332 10.54 19.56 25.90
CA ARG A 332 9.36 19.71 26.77
C ARG A 332 8.02 19.43 26.07
N PHE A 333 8.04 19.01 24.81
CA PHE A 333 6.85 18.74 24.01
C PHE A 333 6.64 17.25 23.82
N ILE A 334 5.42 16.87 23.48
CA ILE A 334 5.09 15.48 23.14
C ILE A 334 5.80 15.08 21.84
N GLU A 335 6.47 13.95 21.85
CA GLU A 335 7.10 13.32 20.70
C GLU A 335 6.73 11.84 20.66
N VAL A 336 5.98 11.45 19.64
CA VAL A 336 5.34 10.14 19.56
C VAL A 336 5.36 9.56 18.13
N SER A 337 4.93 8.31 17.99
CA SER A 337 4.78 7.62 16.70
C SER A 337 6.06 7.57 15.86
N PRO A 338 7.19 7.12 16.44
CA PRO A 338 8.44 7.01 15.68
C PRO A 338 8.33 5.97 14.57
N LYS A 339 8.91 6.27 13.40
CA LYS A 339 9.01 5.38 12.25
C LYS A 339 10.42 5.45 11.65
N VAL A 340 11.16 4.36 11.71
CA VAL A 340 12.53 4.31 11.18
C VAL A 340 12.50 4.18 9.68
N ASN A 341 13.37 4.92 8.97
CA ASN A 341 13.49 4.80 7.53
C ASN A 341 13.92 3.37 7.13
N PRO A 342 13.08 2.61 6.40
CA PRO A 342 13.31 1.18 6.14
C PRO A 342 14.47 0.93 5.17
N LYS A 343 14.90 1.94 4.42
CA LYS A 343 15.99 1.84 3.45
C LYS A 343 17.35 2.12 4.08
N THR A 344 17.44 3.16 4.89
CA THR A 344 18.72 3.65 5.44
C THR A 344 18.96 3.22 6.89
N GLY A 345 17.89 3.05 7.68
CA GLY A 345 17.98 2.80 9.11
C GLY A 345 18.51 3.96 9.94
N ASN A 346 18.81 5.10 9.32
CA ASN A 346 19.52 6.22 9.95
C ASN A 346 18.63 7.40 10.32
N GLU A 347 17.39 7.40 9.89
CA GLU A 347 16.44 8.48 10.08
C GLU A 347 15.16 7.98 10.76
N ILE A 348 14.53 8.84 11.54
CA ILE A 348 13.25 8.59 12.20
C ILE A 348 12.27 9.69 11.83
N LEU A 349 11.07 9.31 11.35
CA LEU A 349 9.90 10.18 11.40
C LEU A 349 9.28 10.14 12.78
N PHE A 350 8.69 11.22 13.22
CA PHE A 350 7.93 11.27 14.45
C PHE A 350 6.93 12.43 14.42
N ILE A 351 5.94 12.37 15.29
CA ILE A 351 4.98 13.45 15.50
C ILE A 351 5.43 14.26 16.70
N SER A 352 5.49 15.59 16.53
CA SER A 352 5.90 16.51 17.57
C SER A 352 4.92 17.69 17.70
N GLY A 353 4.60 18.05 18.93
CA GLY A 353 3.79 19.22 19.26
C GLY A 353 4.58 20.54 19.41
N ARG A 354 5.87 20.57 19.03
CA ARG A 354 6.75 21.77 19.18
C ARG A 354 6.24 23.04 18.53
N SER A 355 5.49 22.90 17.43
CA SER A 355 4.98 24.00 16.60
C SER A 355 3.58 24.47 16.98
N GLY A 356 3.01 23.95 18.09
CA GLY A 356 1.63 24.22 18.53
C GLY A 356 0.68 23.12 18.09
N HIS A 357 0.51 22.87 16.79
CA HIS A 357 -0.15 21.70 16.24
C HIS A 357 0.81 20.50 16.18
N GLN A 358 0.25 19.30 16.22
CA GLN A 358 1.02 18.08 15.95
C GLN A 358 1.44 18.07 14.49
N GLN A 359 2.75 18.11 14.25
CA GLN A 359 3.33 18.12 12.90
C GLN A 359 4.28 16.94 12.72
N LEU A 360 4.52 16.59 11.45
CA LEU A 360 5.48 15.57 11.09
C LEU A 360 6.89 16.15 11.10
N TRP A 361 7.77 15.47 11.80
CA TRP A 361 9.18 15.81 11.93
C TRP A 361 10.06 14.64 11.50
N ARG A 362 11.30 14.92 11.14
CA ARG A 362 12.36 13.95 10.87
C ARG A 362 13.58 14.30 11.70
N MET A 363 14.31 13.30 12.15
CA MET A 363 15.63 13.45 12.78
C MET A 363 16.51 12.24 12.45
N ASN A 364 17.82 12.35 12.69
CA ASN A 364 18.72 11.21 12.64
C ASN A 364 18.43 10.22 13.80
N LEU A 365 18.83 8.97 13.64
CA LEU A 365 18.65 7.93 14.67
C LEU A 365 19.35 8.24 15.99
N ASP A 366 20.36 9.11 15.98
CA ASP A 366 21.07 9.62 17.19
C ASP A 366 20.36 10.83 17.83
N GLY A 367 19.25 11.31 17.25
CA GLY A 367 18.48 12.46 17.73
C GLY A 367 18.95 13.80 17.19
N SER A 368 20.02 13.85 16.41
CA SER A 368 20.51 15.08 15.77
C SER A 368 19.69 15.45 14.54
N GLY A 369 19.84 16.70 14.05
CA GLY A 369 19.27 17.14 12.77
C GLY A 369 17.74 17.17 12.73
N ALA A 370 17.04 17.39 13.86
CA ALA A 370 15.60 17.43 13.89
C ALA A 370 15.04 18.59 13.05
N GLU A 371 14.22 18.28 12.04
CA GLU A 371 13.57 19.25 11.17
C GLU A 371 12.08 18.94 10.96
N MET A 372 11.29 19.98 10.78
CA MET A 372 9.85 19.89 10.51
C MET A 372 9.61 19.63 9.03
N LEU A 373 8.79 18.62 8.70
CA LEU A 373 8.45 18.26 7.32
C LEU A 373 7.11 18.81 6.86
N THR A 374 6.14 18.97 7.78
CA THR A 374 4.82 19.55 7.49
C THR A 374 4.64 20.85 8.25
N THR A 375 3.97 21.82 7.63
CA THR A 375 3.69 23.14 8.20
C THR A 375 2.24 23.55 7.93
N GLY A 376 1.67 24.34 8.81
CA GLY A 376 0.34 24.93 8.64
C GLY A 376 -0.67 24.42 9.67
N GLU A 377 -1.93 24.64 9.37
CA GLU A 377 -3.04 24.31 10.25
C GLU A 377 -3.36 22.82 10.26
N GLY A 378 -3.97 22.38 11.35
CA GLY A 378 -4.40 21.01 11.56
C GLY A 378 -3.29 20.11 12.11
N ASP A 379 -3.71 18.95 12.59
CA ASP A 379 -2.85 17.95 13.22
C ASP A 379 -2.48 16.85 12.25
N VAL A 380 -1.23 16.45 12.26
CA VAL A 380 -0.67 15.30 11.54
C VAL A 380 -0.55 14.13 12.49
N ALA A 381 -0.85 12.92 12.00
CA ALA A 381 -0.77 11.68 12.75
C ALA A 381 -0.32 10.50 11.88
N ASN A 382 0.10 9.42 12.54
CA ASN A 382 0.31 8.10 11.95
C ASN A 382 1.21 8.09 10.71
N PRO A 383 2.45 8.57 10.78
CA PRO A 383 3.35 8.54 9.65
C PRO A 383 3.78 7.11 9.29
N SER A 384 4.06 6.87 8.00
CA SER A 384 4.59 5.61 7.48
C SER A 384 5.55 5.89 6.33
N TRP A 385 6.67 5.17 6.29
CA TRP A 385 7.62 5.21 5.18
C TRP A 385 7.21 4.27 4.05
N ARG A 386 7.37 4.72 2.80
CA ARG A 386 7.45 3.81 1.66
C ARG A 386 8.72 2.96 1.78
N PRO A 387 8.70 1.68 1.33
CA PRO A 387 9.86 0.79 1.46
C PRO A 387 11.19 1.30 0.85
N ASP A 388 11.13 2.23 -0.10
CA ASP A 388 12.31 2.87 -0.68
C ASP A 388 12.89 4.00 0.16
N GLY A 389 12.19 4.44 1.22
CA GLY A 389 12.61 5.54 2.09
C GLY A 389 12.49 6.94 1.47
N GLN A 390 11.81 7.11 0.34
CA GLN A 390 11.68 8.38 -0.37
C GLN A 390 10.31 9.05 -0.17
N PHE A 391 9.26 8.25 -0.04
CA PHE A 391 7.90 8.75 0.15
C PHE A 391 7.37 8.45 1.54
N LEU A 392 6.46 9.31 1.98
CA LEU A 392 5.74 9.22 3.24
C LEU A 392 4.25 9.09 2.98
N ALA A 393 3.55 8.38 3.86
CA ALA A 393 2.10 8.47 4.02
C ALA A 393 1.79 8.90 5.45
N PHE A 394 0.77 9.71 5.64
CA PHE A 394 0.34 10.19 6.96
C PHE A 394 -1.13 10.64 6.93
N ALA A 395 -1.74 10.72 8.09
CA ALA A 395 -3.06 11.29 8.24
C ALA A 395 -2.94 12.78 8.63
N TRP A 396 -3.80 13.65 8.07
CA TRP A 396 -3.80 15.08 8.36
C TRP A 396 -5.23 15.63 8.38
N THR A 397 -5.52 16.53 9.33
CA THR A 397 -6.83 17.20 9.44
C THR A 397 -6.95 18.45 8.56
N ARG A 398 -5.99 18.68 7.67
CA ARG A 398 -5.98 19.75 6.66
C ARG A 398 -6.57 19.26 5.33
N GLY A 399 -6.89 20.22 4.45
CA GLY A 399 -7.33 19.93 3.07
C GLY A 399 -8.84 19.81 2.95
N TYR A 400 -9.31 18.87 2.15
CA TYR A 400 -10.73 18.61 1.99
C TYR A 400 -11.33 18.14 3.33
N GLU A 401 -12.44 18.74 3.76
CA GLU A 401 -13.05 18.53 5.09
C GLU A 401 -12.08 18.88 6.25
N PRO A 402 -11.73 20.16 6.45
CA PRO A 402 -10.86 20.56 7.55
C PRO A 402 -11.38 20.09 8.92
N GLY A 403 -10.47 19.59 9.76
CA GLY A 403 -10.80 19.00 11.06
C GLY A 403 -11.07 17.48 11.00
N ASN A 404 -11.27 16.92 9.81
CA ASN A 404 -11.37 15.48 9.62
C ASN A 404 -10.04 14.91 9.08
N PHE A 405 -9.59 13.77 9.62
CA PHE A 405 -8.37 13.13 9.13
C PHE A 405 -8.57 12.55 7.73
N ASN A 406 -7.66 12.84 6.85
CA ASN A 406 -7.53 12.27 5.51
C ASN A 406 -6.11 11.78 5.28
N ILE A 407 -5.94 10.82 4.34
CA ILE A 407 -4.64 10.27 3.99
C ILE A 407 -3.94 11.16 2.97
N PHE A 408 -2.70 11.47 3.26
CA PHE A 408 -1.78 12.22 2.40
C PHE A 408 -0.54 11.39 2.12
N ILE A 409 0.07 11.61 0.96
CA ILE A 409 1.43 11.18 0.65
C ILE A 409 2.32 12.39 0.37
N MET A 410 3.63 12.22 0.52
CA MET A 410 4.60 13.28 0.28
C MET A 410 5.96 12.70 -0.11
N ASP A 411 6.56 13.26 -1.15
CA ASP A 411 7.98 13.08 -1.46
C ASP A 411 8.83 13.85 -0.44
N THR A 412 9.81 13.20 0.19
CA THR A 412 10.64 13.81 1.24
C THR A 412 11.52 14.94 0.76
N ALA A 413 11.92 14.94 -0.53
CA ALA A 413 12.73 15.97 -1.13
C ALA A 413 11.89 17.16 -1.58
N LYS A 414 10.74 16.92 -2.22
CA LYS A 414 9.85 17.97 -2.73
C LYS A 414 9.01 18.63 -1.65
N ARG A 415 8.67 17.90 -0.57
CA ARG A 415 7.86 18.36 0.57
C ARG A 415 6.50 18.95 0.18
N GLN A 416 5.89 18.40 -0.87
CA GLN A 416 4.56 18.77 -1.34
C GLN A 416 3.59 17.65 -1.01
N PRO A 417 2.70 17.82 -0.01
CA PRO A 417 1.73 16.80 0.35
C PRO A 417 0.60 16.73 -0.68
N ILE A 418 0.21 15.51 -1.03
CA ILE A 418 -0.90 15.21 -1.94
C ILE A 418 -1.95 14.44 -1.14
N GLN A 419 -3.20 14.94 -1.13
CA GLN A 419 -4.32 14.28 -0.46
C GLN A 419 -4.89 13.16 -1.32
N LEU A 420 -4.97 11.94 -0.77
CA LEU A 420 -5.49 10.76 -1.46
C LEU A 420 -6.97 10.51 -1.18
N THR A 421 -7.41 10.64 0.07
CA THR A 421 -8.81 10.36 0.45
C THR A 421 -9.64 11.64 0.53
N LYS A 422 -10.87 11.59 -0.03
CA LYS A 422 -11.84 12.70 -0.03
C LYS A 422 -13.25 12.14 0.11
N GLY A 423 -14.06 12.68 1.03
CA GLY A 423 -15.47 12.30 1.17
C GLY A 423 -15.70 10.87 1.68
N MET A 424 -14.69 10.24 2.27
CA MET A 424 -14.77 8.87 2.79
C MET A 424 -14.87 8.78 4.32
N GLY A 425 -15.32 9.85 4.99
CA GLY A 425 -15.31 9.93 6.45
C GLY A 425 -13.91 10.14 7.01
N ARG A 426 -13.63 9.63 8.22
CA ARG A 426 -12.35 9.80 8.91
C ARG A 426 -11.38 8.69 8.52
N ASN A 427 -10.26 9.06 7.92
CA ASN A 427 -9.25 8.14 7.38
C ASN A 427 -7.92 8.30 8.12
N GLU A 428 -7.43 7.23 8.73
CA GLU A 428 -6.25 7.26 9.61
C GLU A 428 -5.37 6.02 9.43
N ASN A 429 -4.19 6.05 10.03
CA ASN A 429 -3.24 4.95 10.12
C ASN A 429 -2.83 4.39 8.74
N PRO A 430 -2.41 5.23 7.78
CA PRO A 430 -1.90 4.71 6.51
C PRO A 430 -0.61 3.93 6.72
N TRP A 431 -0.47 2.81 6.02
CA TRP A 431 0.76 2.03 6.01
C TRP A 431 1.06 1.54 4.60
N TRP A 432 2.31 1.73 4.16
CA TRP A 432 2.75 1.26 2.86
C TRP A 432 2.87 -0.26 2.81
N ALA A 433 2.40 -0.84 1.71
CA ALA A 433 2.65 -2.23 1.40
C ALA A 433 4.13 -2.49 1.02
N PRO A 434 4.61 -3.74 1.12
CA PRO A 434 5.98 -4.10 0.75
C PRO A 434 6.35 -3.86 -0.72
N ASP A 435 5.35 -3.73 -1.60
CA ASP A 435 5.55 -3.41 -3.02
C ASP A 435 5.84 -1.92 -3.28
N GLY A 436 5.51 -1.04 -2.32
CA GLY A 436 5.67 0.41 -2.45
C GLY A 436 4.65 1.08 -3.38
N VAL A 437 3.58 0.37 -3.75
CA VAL A 437 2.51 0.84 -4.64
C VAL A 437 1.17 0.92 -3.92
N HIS A 438 0.91 0.01 -2.97
CA HIS A 438 -0.31 -0.03 -2.19
C HIS A 438 -0.16 0.64 -0.82
N LEU A 439 -1.29 1.11 -0.33
CA LEU A 439 -1.49 1.57 1.06
C LEU A 439 -2.62 0.77 1.70
N VAL A 440 -2.48 0.46 2.97
CA VAL A 440 -3.57 0.02 3.84
C VAL A 440 -3.87 1.14 4.84
N PHE A 441 -5.12 1.35 5.19
CA PHE A 441 -5.54 2.39 6.13
C PHE A 441 -6.84 2.01 6.84
N SER A 442 -7.16 2.70 7.94
CA SER A 442 -8.45 2.60 8.60
C SER A 442 -9.36 3.74 8.19
N SER A 443 -10.63 3.44 7.89
CA SER A 443 -11.64 4.43 7.54
C SER A 443 -12.90 4.25 8.39
N LYS A 444 -13.36 5.34 9.00
CA LYS A 444 -14.63 5.39 9.75
C LYS A 444 -15.70 6.00 8.87
N GLN A 445 -16.54 5.13 8.31
CA GLN A 445 -17.71 5.49 7.53
C GLN A 445 -18.97 5.07 8.32
N GLY A 446 -19.74 6.03 8.80
CA GLY A 446 -20.94 5.77 9.62
C GLY A 446 -20.59 5.24 11.02
N ARG A 447 -21.14 4.07 11.41
CA ARG A 447 -21.08 3.58 12.81
C ARG A 447 -19.81 2.79 13.16
N GLY A 448 -19.03 2.36 12.20
CA GLY A 448 -17.87 1.48 12.44
C GLY A 448 -16.65 1.92 11.67
N THR A 449 -15.49 1.52 12.15
CA THR A 449 -14.20 1.70 11.47
C THR A 449 -13.78 0.38 10.84
N GLN A 450 -13.35 0.42 9.57
CA GLN A 450 -12.94 -0.76 8.81
C GLN A 450 -11.58 -0.52 8.16
N ILE A 451 -10.91 -1.62 7.78
CA ILE A 451 -9.64 -1.59 7.07
C ILE A 451 -9.91 -1.58 5.55
N TYR A 452 -9.20 -0.71 4.87
CA TYR A 452 -9.23 -0.54 3.42
C TYR A 452 -7.83 -0.58 2.85
N THR A 453 -7.72 -0.98 1.58
CA THR A 453 -6.53 -0.78 0.76
C THR A 453 -6.83 0.18 -0.38
N MET A 454 -5.80 0.79 -0.93
CA MET A 454 -5.84 1.61 -2.14
C MET A 454 -4.48 1.63 -2.81
N LEU A 455 -4.44 1.98 -4.08
CA LEU A 455 -3.19 2.38 -4.74
C LEU A 455 -2.73 3.75 -4.24
N ALA A 456 -1.44 4.01 -4.30
CA ALA A 456 -0.86 5.28 -3.83
C ALA A 456 -1.23 6.49 -4.71
N ASP A 457 -1.98 6.28 -5.79
CA ASP A 457 -2.63 7.34 -6.57
C ASP A 457 -4.07 7.65 -6.09
N GLY A 458 -4.53 6.98 -5.02
CA GLY A 458 -5.87 7.14 -4.45
C GLY A 458 -6.96 6.33 -5.16
N THR A 459 -6.60 5.46 -6.11
CA THR A 459 -7.53 4.59 -6.84
C THR A 459 -7.58 3.17 -6.26
N HIS A 460 -8.43 2.30 -6.81
CA HIS A 460 -8.58 0.89 -6.42
C HIS A 460 -8.85 0.70 -4.91
N ILE A 461 -9.73 1.53 -4.35
CA ILE A 461 -10.11 1.45 -2.94
C ILE A 461 -10.93 0.18 -2.71
N GLN A 462 -10.45 -0.69 -1.83
CA GLN A 462 -11.09 -1.94 -1.47
C GLN A 462 -11.23 -2.08 0.04
N GLN A 463 -12.43 -2.46 0.51
CA GLN A 463 -12.68 -2.77 1.92
C GLN A 463 -12.27 -4.21 2.23
N LEU A 464 -11.47 -4.40 3.28
CA LEU A 464 -10.96 -5.71 3.70
C LEU A 464 -11.70 -6.32 4.89
N THR A 465 -12.32 -5.49 5.73
CA THR A 465 -13.01 -5.95 6.96
C THR A 465 -14.43 -5.42 7.04
N THR A 466 -15.33 -6.20 7.68
CA THR A 466 -16.75 -5.84 7.79
C THR A 466 -17.33 -6.06 9.18
N GLN A 467 -16.61 -6.76 10.09
CA GLN A 467 -17.10 -7.12 11.43
C GLN A 467 -16.31 -6.42 12.53
N GLY A 468 -16.99 -5.85 13.52
CA GLY A 468 -16.39 -5.11 14.62
C GLY A 468 -15.83 -3.75 14.19
N ASN A 469 -15.04 -3.12 15.07
CA ASN A 469 -14.23 -1.94 14.74
C ASN A 469 -12.79 -2.39 14.51
N ASN A 470 -12.23 -2.01 13.37
CA ASN A 470 -10.91 -2.42 12.94
C ASN A 470 -10.03 -1.19 12.69
N LEU A 471 -8.87 -1.14 13.32
CA LEU A 471 -8.03 0.05 13.43
C LEU A 471 -6.56 -0.30 13.22
N GLN A 472 -5.74 0.73 12.97
CA GLN A 472 -4.29 0.67 13.02
C GLN A 472 -3.70 -0.50 12.21
N PRO A 473 -4.02 -0.63 10.92
CA PRO A 473 -3.44 -1.67 10.10
C PRO A 473 -1.95 -1.44 9.87
N VAL A 474 -1.20 -2.53 9.81
CA VAL A 474 0.23 -2.56 9.49
C VAL A 474 0.48 -3.65 8.46
N TRP A 475 1.05 -3.29 7.33
CA TRP A 475 1.39 -4.26 6.29
C TRP A 475 2.78 -4.84 6.52
N ALA A 476 2.87 -6.14 6.62
CA ALA A 476 4.12 -6.89 6.82
C ALA A 476 4.45 -7.75 5.61
N LYS A 477 5.73 -8.00 5.40
CA LYS A 477 6.17 -9.03 4.47
C LYS A 477 5.64 -10.40 4.91
N GLY A 478 5.41 -11.29 3.96
CA GLY A 478 5.13 -12.68 4.27
C GLY A 478 6.32 -13.35 4.95
N ILE A 479 6.04 -14.36 5.78
CA ILE A 479 7.06 -15.29 6.28
C ILE A 479 7.35 -16.24 5.11
N ASN A 480 8.54 -16.15 4.54
CA ASN A 480 9.04 -17.10 3.53
C ASN A 480 9.55 -18.36 4.20
#